data_6d75790305f6b9799c27ef3152b48c9f
#
_entry.id   6d75790305f6b9799c27ef3152b48c9f
#
_cell.length_a   1.000
_cell.length_b   1.000
_cell.length_c   1.000
_cell.angle_alpha   90.00
_cell.angle_beta   90.00
_cell.angle_gamma   90.00
#
_symmetry.space_group_name_H-M   'P 1'
#
loop_
_entity.id
_entity.type
_entity.pdbx_description
1 polymer ?
#
loop_
_entity_poly.entity_id
_entity_poly.type
_entity_poly.pdbx_seq_one_letter_code
_entity_poly.pdbx_strand_id
1 'polypeptide(L)'
;RIINNPPRGIGARTVETAQAIARRDGSSLYAVIDNARMYPELERAAAKLAVFTNLMGELSAMLTQLPLDQFYEELILRTGYAAMLETKNTVEDRTRLENVRELLTSINGYLENAGEEPSLAGFLDEIALYTDLDSHDPSEDCVVMMTMHSAKGLEFPVVFVVGVEE
;
A
#
# COMPACT_ATOMS: atom_id res chain seq x y z
N ARG A 1 7.54 4.40 4.91
CA ARG A 1 6.68 3.39 5.54
C ARG A 1 7.04 1.99 5.05
N ILE A 2 7.14 1.74 3.74
CA ILE A 2 7.35 0.41 3.13
C ILE A 2 8.77 -0.15 3.29
N ILE A 3 9.78 0.65 3.59
CA ILE A 3 11.20 0.24 3.59
C ILE A 3 11.50 -0.92 4.56
N ASN A 4 10.74 -1.03 5.64
CA ASN A 4 10.82 -2.10 6.66
C ASN A 4 9.51 -2.87 6.85
N ASN A 5 8.64 -2.85 5.90
CA ASN A 5 7.43 -3.67 5.92
C ASN A 5 7.31 -4.44 4.59
N PRO A 6 7.75 -5.69 4.57
CA PRO A 6 8.37 -6.55 5.59
C PRO A 6 9.71 -6.05 6.15
N PRO A 7 10.14 -6.56 7.32
CA PRO A 7 11.42 -6.18 7.93
C PRO A 7 12.61 -6.48 7.02
N ARG A 8 13.45 -5.47 6.75
CA ARG A 8 14.66 -5.59 5.89
C ARG A 8 15.95 -5.28 6.67
N GLY A 9 15.85 -5.15 7.99
CA GLY A 9 17.00 -4.87 8.85
C GLY A 9 17.60 -3.46 8.64
N ILE A 10 16.81 -2.52 8.14
CA ILE A 10 17.18 -1.11 8.01
C ILE A 10 16.69 -0.41 9.27
N GLY A 11 17.61 0.02 10.14
CA GLY A 11 17.28 0.64 11.42
C GLY A 11 16.59 2.02 11.23
N ALA A 12 15.77 2.41 12.23
CA ALA A 12 15.11 3.73 12.23
C ALA A 12 16.13 4.87 12.09
N ARG A 13 17.26 4.77 12.79
CA ARG A 13 18.36 5.75 12.70
C ARG A 13 18.90 5.91 11.27
N THR A 14 18.98 4.84 10.50
CA THR A 14 19.41 4.91 9.09
C THR A 14 18.42 5.71 8.26
N VAL A 15 17.12 5.51 8.48
CA VAL A 15 16.05 6.24 7.79
C VAL A 15 16.09 7.73 8.18
N GLU A 16 16.25 8.04 9.46
CA GLU A 16 16.38 9.42 9.97
C GLU A 16 17.60 10.12 9.37
N THR A 17 18.74 9.42 9.32
CA THR A 17 19.97 9.94 8.69
C THR A 17 19.73 10.24 7.19
N ALA A 18 19.11 9.32 6.46
CA ALA A 18 18.80 9.53 5.05
C ALA A 18 17.81 10.70 4.84
N GLN A 19 16.82 10.86 5.75
CA GLN A 19 15.91 12.02 5.73
C GLN A 19 16.63 13.35 5.98
N ALA A 20 17.59 13.37 6.93
CA ALA A 20 18.38 14.56 7.21
C ALA A 20 19.25 14.96 6.01
N ILE A 21 19.87 13.98 5.34
CA ILE A 21 20.63 14.19 4.10
C ILE A 21 19.72 14.73 3.00
N ALA A 22 18.55 14.10 2.79
CA ALA A 22 17.58 14.53 1.78
C ALA A 22 17.17 16.01 1.96
N ARG A 23 16.90 16.42 3.21
CA ARG A 23 16.58 17.82 3.54
C ARG A 23 17.76 18.75 3.30
N ARG A 24 18.98 18.34 3.70
CA ARG A 24 20.20 19.14 3.51
C ARG A 24 20.49 19.40 2.03
N ASP A 25 20.32 18.36 1.21
CA ASP A 25 20.72 18.39 -0.21
C ASP A 25 19.55 18.78 -1.13
N GLY A 26 18.37 19.06 -0.58
CA GLY A 26 17.17 19.41 -1.37
C GLY A 26 16.71 18.28 -2.31
N SER A 27 17.01 17.02 -1.96
CA SER A 27 16.70 15.85 -2.78
C SER A 27 15.58 14.98 -2.17
N SER A 28 15.11 13.98 -2.93
CA SER A 28 14.15 13.03 -2.40
C SER A 28 14.83 12.00 -1.50
N LEU A 29 14.10 11.50 -0.49
CA LEU A 29 14.56 10.39 0.35
C LEU A 29 14.98 9.17 -0.49
N TYR A 30 14.21 8.86 -1.54
CA TYR A 30 14.52 7.73 -2.42
C TYR A 30 15.85 7.92 -3.14
N ALA A 31 16.12 9.12 -3.67
CA ALA A 31 17.38 9.42 -4.35
C ALA A 31 18.61 9.28 -3.41
N VAL A 32 18.48 9.69 -2.15
CA VAL A 32 19.52 9.49 -1.14
C VAL A 32 19.75 8.02 -0.83
N ILE A 33 18.67 7.25 -0.66
CA ILE A 33 18.75 5.81 -0.38
C ILE A 33 19.37 5.05 -1.55
N ASP A 34 19.01 5.40 -2.77
CA ASP A 34 19.50 4.77 -3.99
C ASP A 34 21.01 5.03 -4.18
N ASN A 35 21.45 6.23 -3.82
CA ASN A 35 22.85 6.64 -3.85
C ASN A 35 23.55 6.53 -2.49
N ALA A 36 23.11 5.64 -1.59
CA ALA A 36 23.57 5.55 -0.21
C ALA A 36 25.10 5.38 -0.07
N ARG A 37 25.76 4.77 -1.05
CA ARG A 37 27.23 4.61 -1.08
C ARG A 37 28.00 5.93 -1.23
N MET A 38 27.35 6.99 -1.70
CA MET A 38 27.96 8.31 -1.84
C MET A 38 27.99 9.10 -0.52
N TYR A 39 27.29 8.61 0.49
CA TYR A 39 27.16 9.26 1.79
C TYR A 39 27.89 8.45 2.88
N PRO A 40 28.98 8.96 3.46
CA PRO A 40 29.73 8.26 4.51
C PRO A 40 28.85 7.85 5.71
N GLU A 41 27.82 8.67 6.02
CA GLU A 41 26.88 8.44 7.11
C GLU A 41 26.01 7.21 6.89
N LEU A 42 25.81 6.76 5.63
CA LEU A 42 24.99 5.61 5.23
C LEU A 42 25.81 4.40 4.79
N GLU A 43 27.14 4.47 4.75
CA GLU A 43 28.03 3.43 4.23
C GLU A 43 27.74 2.05 4.85
N ARG A 44 27.58 1.98 6.18
CA ARG A 44 27.29 0.72 6.89
C ARG A 44 25.93 0.10 6.53
N ALA A 45 24.99 0.91 6.07
CA ALA A 45 23.65 0.47 5.69
C ALA A 45 23.48 0.35 4.17
N ALA A 46 24.44 0.82 3.38
CA ALA A 46 24.32 0.94 1.93
C ALA A 46 23.96 -0.37 1.24
N ALA A 47 24.52 -1.50 1.68
CA ALA A 47 24.18 -2.81 1.11
C ALA A 47 22.71 -3.19 1.33
N LYS A 48 22.15 -2.91 2.51
CA LYS A 48 20.72 -3.18 2.81
C LYS A 48 19.79 -2.23 2.08
N LEU A 49 20.20 -0.98 1.96
CA LEU A 49 19.46 0.04 1.20
C LEU A 49 19.44 -0.32 -0.29
N ALA A 50 20.55 -0.81 -0.85
CA ALA A 50 20.63 -1.25 -2.23
C ALA A 50 19.70 -2.44 -2.53
N VAL A 51 19.52 -3.38 -1.60
CA VAL A 51 18.54 -4.48 -1.76
C VAL A 51 17.13 -3.92 -1.92
N PHE A 52 16.78 -2.90 -1.14
CA PHE A 52 15.46 -2.27 -1.24
C PHE A 52 15.31 -1.50 -2.56
N THR A 53 16.29 -0.70 -2.97
CA THR A 53 16.17 0.09 -4.20
C THR A 53 16.22 -0.79 -5.46
N ASN A 54 17.00 -1.87 -5.45
CA ASN A 54 16.98 -2.87 -6.52
C ASN A 54 15.59 -3.50 -6.67
N LEU A 55 14.97 -3.92 -5.55
CA LEU A 55 13.61 -4.44 -5.56
C LEU A 55 12.62 -3.42 -6.17
N MET A 56 12.71 -2.16 -5.78
CA MET A 56 11.85 -1.11 -6.33
C MET A 56 12.10 -0.88 -7.83
N GLY A 57 13.35 -0.95 -8.27
CA GLY A 57 13.72 -0.86 -9.69
C GLY A 57 13.16 -2.04 -10.51
N GLU A 58 13.28 -3.26 -10.00
CA GLU A 58 12.71 -4.45 -10.63
C GLU A 58 11.18 -4.35 -10.77
N LEU A 59 10.50 -3.96 -9.69
CA LEU A 59 9.04 -3.78 -9.70
C LEU A 59 8.61 -2.67 -10.67
N SER A 60 9.36 -1.56 -10.73
CA SER A 60 9.08 -0.49 -11.69
C SER A 60 9.23 -0.93 -13.14
N ALA A 61 10.23 -1.77 -13.43
CA ALA A 61 10.41 -2.34 -14.76
C ALA A 61 9.26 -3.32 -15.13
N MET A 62 8.82 -4.15 -14.17
CA MET A 62 7.72 -5.09 -14.37
C MET A 62 6.40 -4.40 -14.64
N LEU A 63 6.13 -3.27 -14.00
CA LEU A 63 4.90 -2.50 -14.18
C LEU A 63 4.67 -2.08 -15.63
N THR A 64 5.73 -1.93 -16.41
CA THR A 64 5.65 -1.59 -17.85
C THR A 64 5.58 -2.82 -18.76
N GLN A 65 5.76 -4.02 -18.23
CA GLN A 65 5.88 -5.26 -18.99
C GLN A 65 4.74 -6.24 -18.74
N LEU A 66 4.12 -6.17 -17.57
CA LEU A 66 3.11 -7.12 -17.14
C LEU A 66 1.73 -6.46 -17.07
N PRO A 67 0.66 -7.20 -17.34
CA PRO A 67 -0.70 -6.80 -16.96
C PRO A 67 -0.80 -6.53 -15.46
N LEU A 68 -1.74 -5.69 -15.04
CA LEU A 68 -1.81 -5.18 -13.67
C LEU A 68 -2.06 -6.30 -12.62
N ASP A 69 -2.86 -7.30 -12.97
CA ASP A 69 -3.10 -8.49 -12.13
C ASP A 69 -1.82 -9.29 -11.90
N GLN A 70 -1.07 -9.60 -12.97
CA GLN A 70 0.21 -10.32 -12.89
C GLN A 70 1.28 -9.48 -12.18
N PHE A 71 1.32 -8.17 -12.44
CA PHE A 71 2.19 -7.25 -11.71
C PHE A 71 1.89 -7.28 -10.20
N TYR A 72 0.62 -7.29 -9.81
CA TYR A 72 0.23 -7.36 -8.41
C TYR A 72 0.68 -8.65 -7.73
N GLU A 73 0.50 -9.80 -8.38
CA GLU A 73 0.98 -11.09 -7.87
C GLU A 73 2.50 -11.09 -7.66
N GLU A 74 3.27 -10.61 -8.63
CA GLU A 74 4.73 -10.46 -8.53
C GLU A 74 5.12 -9.47 -7.42
N LEU A 75 4.40 -8.35 -7.27
CA LEU A 75 4.61 -7.40 -6.19
C LEU A 75 4.49 -8.07 -4.81
N ILE A 76 3.42 -8.82 -4.58
CA ILE A 76 3.17 -9.51 -3.31
C ILE A 76 4.23 -10.57 -3.05
N LEU A 77 4.57 -11.36 -4.08
CA LEU A 77 5.60 -12.41 -4.00
C LEU A 77 6.99 -11.83 -3.69
N ARG A 78 7.46 -10.87 -4.48
CA ARG A 78 8.82 -10.32 -4.37
C ARG A 78 9.03 -9.47 -3.13
N THR A 79 8.02 -8.74 -2.70
CA THR A 79 8.09 -7.99 -1.44
C THR A 79 8.15 -8.92 -0.22
N GLY A 80 7.65 -10.15 -0.32
CA GLY A 80 7.52 -11.09 0.78
C GLY A 80 6.44 -10.71 1.79
N TYR A 81 5.50 -9.83 1.41
CA TYR A 81 4.50 -9.31 2.34
C TYR A 81 3.51 -10.40 2.80
N ALA A 82 2.98 -11.20 1.86
CA ALA A 82 2.09 -12.31 2.19
C ALA A 82 2.81 -13.35 3.06
N ALA A 83 4.03 -13.75 2.71
CA ALA A 83 4.81 -14.71 3.49
C ALA A 83 5.08 -14.23 4.93
N MET A 84 5.29 -12.93 5.13
CA MET A 84 5.42 -12.34 6.47
C MET A 84 4.11 -12.49 7.27
N LEU A 85 2.95 -12.20 6.67
CA LEU A 85 1.65 -12.33 7.33
C LEU A 85 1.33 -13.78 7.68
N GLU A 86 1.60 -14.71 6.77
CA GLU A 86 1.44 -16.15 6.98
C GLU A 86 2.32 -16.68 8.13
N THR A 87 3.56 -16.19 8.23
CA THR A 87 4.50 -16.59 9.29
C THR A 87 4.03 -16.12 10.67
N LYS A 88 3.52 -14.93 10.80
CA LYS A 88 3.01 -14.37 12.06
C LYS A 88 1.69 -15.00 12.47
N ASN A 89 0.81 -15.24 11.51
CA ASN A 89 -0.46 -15.96 11.62
C ASN A 89 -1.36 -15.55 12.81
N THR A 90 -1.35 -14.27 13.20
CA THR A 90 -2.33 -13.73 14.15
C THR A 90 -3.69 -13.55 13.47
N VAL A 91 -4.75 -13.33 14.24
CA VAL A 91 -6.09 -13.03 13.69
C VAL A 91 -6.02 -11.81 12.77
N GLU A 92 -5.34 -10.76 13.22
CA GLU A 92 -5.15 -9.53 12.45
C GLU A 92 -4.35 -9.76 11.15
N ASP A 93 -3.29 -10.59 11.21
CA ASP A 93 -2.50 -10.88 10.03
C ASP A 93 -3.27 -11.72 8.99
N ARG A 94 -4.18 -12.59 9.43
CA ARG A 94 -5.09 -13.33 8.52
C ARG A 94 -6.06 -12.39 7.82
N THR A 95 -6.69 -11.48 8.56
CA THR A 95 -7.58 -10.46 7.95
C THR A 95 -6.82 -9.61 6.94
N ARG A 96 -5.57 -9.20 7.26
CA ARG A 96 -4.73 -8.48 6.29
C ARG A 96 -4.40 -9.31 5.06
N LEU A 97 -4.18 -10.60 5.21
CA LEU A 97 -3.93 -11.49 4.08
C LEU A 97 -5.18 -11.67 3.21
N GLU A 98 -6.37 -11.72 3.81
CA GLU A 98 -7.65 -11.71 3.12
C GLU A 98 -7.80 -10.42 2.31
N ASN A 99 -7.56 -9.25 2.91
CA ASN A 99 -7.61 -7.96 2.21
C ASN A 99 -6.62 -7.89 1.03
N VAL A 100 -5.43 -8.50 1.17
CA VAL A 100 -4.46 -8.61 0.06
C VAL A 100 -5.05 -9.44 -1.09
N ARG A 101 -5.79 -10.50 -0.80
CA ARG A 101 -6.44 -11.33 -1.83
C ARG A 101 -7.64 -10.63 -2.46
N GLU A 102 -8.43 -9.93 -1.67
CA GLU A 102 -9.56 -9.12 -2.15
C GLU A 102 -9.11 -8.01 -3.09
N LEU A 103 -7.94 -7.41 -2.85
CA LEU A 103 -7.41 -6.40 -3.75
C LEU A 103 -7.11 -6.95 -5.15
N LEU A 104 -6.69 -8.21 -5.28
CA LEU A 104 -6.56 -8.86 -6.59
C LEU A 104 -7.92 -9.00 -7.29
N THR A 105 -8.98 -9.30 -6.54
CA THR A 105 -10.34 -9.34 -7.09
C THR A 105 -10.79 -7.97 -7.59
N SER A 106 -10.48 -6.91 -6.84
CA SER A 106 -10.77 -5.53 -7.25
C SER A 106 -9.98 -5.13 -8.51
N ILE A 107 -8.71 -5.54 -8.62
CA ILE A 107 -7.90 -5.33 -9.83
C ILE A 107 -8.53 -6.02 -11.05
N ASN A 108 -8.96 -7.26 -10.89
CA ASN A 108 -9.62 -8.00 -11.98
C ASN A 108 -10.92 -7.33 -12.41
N GLY A 109 -11.75 -6.88 -11.45
CA GLY A 109 -12.95 -6.11 -11.75
C GLY A 109 -12.67 -4.80 -12.48
N TYR A 110 -11.61 -4.09 -12.09
CA TYR A 110 -11.14 -2.91 -12.81
C TYR A 110 -10.73 -3.25 -14.26
N LEU A 111 -9.94 -4.32 -14.45
CA LEU A 111 -9.49 -4.73 -15.79
C LEU A 111 -10.64 -5.13 -16.72
N GLU A 112 -11.71 -5.72 -16.19
CA GLU A 112 -12.92 -6.07 -16.96
C GLU A 112 -13.70 -4.83 -17.43
N ASN A 113 -13.67 -3.75 -16.65
CA ASN A 113 -14.41 -2.52 -16.90
C ASN A 113 -13.55 -1.38 -17.48
N ALA A 114 -12.24 -1.49 -17.38
CA ALA A 114 -11.31 -0.51 -17.92
C ALA A 114 -11.38 -0.51 -19.46
N GLY A 115 -11.30 0.69 -20.05
CA GLY A 115 -11.19 0.85 -21.50
C GLY A 115 -9.91 0.28 -22.09
N GLU A 116 -9.47 0.82 -23.20
CA GLU A 116 -8.36 0.25 -24.01
C GLU A 116 -6.98 0.24 -23.32
N GLU A 117 -6.75 1.05 -22.27
CA GLU A 117 -5.45 1.16 -21.58
C GLU A 117 -5.59 1.13 -20.06
N PRO A 118 -5.81 -0.04 -19.43
CA PRO A 118 -5.81 -0.15 -17.98
C PRO A 118 -4.42 0.16 -17.41
N SER A 119 -4.37 0.96 -16.34
CA SER A 119 -3.10 1.37 -15.72
C SER A 119 -3.18 1.34 -14.19
N LEU A 120 -2.03 1.22 -13.54
CA LEU A 120 -1.95 1.33 -12.08
C LEU A 120 -2.47 2.69 -11.59
N ALA A 121 -2.19 3.77 -12.30
CA ALA A 121 -2.68 5.10 -11.93
C ALA A 121 -4.21 5.15 -12.00
N GLY A 122 -4.82 4.67 -13.08
CA GLY A 122 -6.28 4.62 -13.22
C GLY A 122 -6.93 3.75 -12.15
N PHE A 123 -6.34 2.60 -11.81
CA PHE A 123 -6.83 1.76 -10.73
C PHE A 123 -6.76 2.46 -9.35
N LEU A 124 -5.66 3.17 -9.07
CA LEU A 124 -5.53 3.92 -7.81
C LEU A 124 -6.51 5.11 -7.73
N ASP A 125 -6.77 5.77 -8.84
CA ASP A 125 -7.76 6.84 -8.93
C ASP A 125 -9.18 6.30 -8.70
N GLU A 126 -9.52 5.14 -9.27
CA GLU A 126 -10.81 4.47 -9.05
C GLU A 126 -10.99 4.08 -7.59
N ILE A 127 -10.00 3.43 -6.97
CA ILE A 127 -10.07 3.08 -5.54
C ILE A 127 -10.20 4.33 -4.65
N ALA A 128 -9.52 5.41 -4.99
CA ALA A 128 -9.59 6.65 -4.21
C ALA A 128 -10.99 7.29 -4.24
N LEU A 129 -11.75 7.03 -5.30
CA LEU A 129 -13.15 7.46 -5.43
C LEU A 129 -14.14 6.47 -4.81
N TYR A 130 -13.72 5.20 -4.64
CA TYR A 130 -14.57 4.15 -4.05
C TYR A 130 -14.68 4.38 -2.53
N THR A 131 -15.87 4.71 -2.07
CA THR A 131 -16.23 4.63 -0.66
C THR A 131 -17.08 3.39 -0.45
N ASP A 132 -17.05 2.78 0.75
CA ASP A 132 -17.90 1.62 1.09
C ASP A 132 -19.40 1.86 0.83
N LEU A 133 -19.78 3.12 0.63
CA LEU A 133 -21.14 3.56 0.31
C LEU A 133 -21.47 3.53 -1.18
N ASP A 134 -20.47 3.63 -2.05
CA ASP A 134 -20.70 3.57 -3.51
C ASP A 134 -21.12 2.15 -3.94
N SER A 135 -20.84 1.15 -3.11
CA SER A 135 -21.31 -0.24 -3.29
C SER A 135 -22.68 -0.51 -2.67
N HIS A 136 -23.28 0.46 -1.93
CA HIS A 136 -24.57 0.30 -1.28
C HIS A 136 -25.71 0.54 -2.27
N ASP A 137 -26.53 -0.47 -2.52
CA ASP A 137 -27.79 -0.30 -3.25
C ASP A 137 -28.83 0.31 -2.29
N PRO A 138 -29.29 1.58 -2.52
CA PRO A 138 -30.29 2.21 -1.67
C PRO A 138 -31.64 1.48 -1.63
N SER A 139 -31.88 0.52 -2.53
CA SER A 139 -33.10 -0.28 -2.60
C SER A 139 -33.04 -1.54 -1.71
N GLU A 140 -31.86 -1.89 -1.19
CA GLU A 140 -31.73 -3.01 -0.25
C GLU A 140 -32.19 -2.61 1.15
N ASP A 141 -33.08 -3.41 1.73
CA ASP A 141 -33.53 -3.25 3.13
C ASP A 141 -32.46 -3.80 4.08
N CYS A 142 -31.44 -2.98 4.36
CA CYS A 142 -30.30 -3.34 5.19
C CYS A 142 -29.93 -2.25 6.20
N VAL A 143 -29.23 -2.65 7.26
CA VAL A 143 -28.62 -1.74 8.23
C VAL A 143 -27.18 -1.47 7.82
N VAL A 144 -26.86 -0.23 7.47
CA VAL A 144 -25.50 0.17 7.10
C VAL A 144 -24.68 0.46 8.37
N MET A 145 -23.56 -0.21 8.53
CA MET A 145 -22.61 0.01 9.62
C MET A 145 -21.37 0.70 9.11
N MET A 146 -20.95 1.81 9.73
CA MET A 146 -19.78 2.55 9.31
C MET A 146 -19.11 3.29 10.45
N THR A 147 -17.90 3.78 10.25
CA THR A 147 -17.23 4.66 11.21
C THR A 147 -17.78 6.09 11.09
N MET A 148 -17.63 6.89 12.15
CA MET A 148 -17.99 8.32 12.11
C MET A 148 -17.22 9.10 11.03
N HIS A 149 -15.98 8.67 10.72
CA HIS A 149 -15.20 9.27 9.63
C HIS A 149 -15.78 8.96 8.26
N SER A 150 -16.22 7.73 8.04
CA SER A 150 -16.88 7.32 6.78
C SER A 150 -18.25 7.99 6.60
N ALA A 151 -18.93 8.31 7.70
CA ALA A 151 -20.23 8.99 7.67
C ALA A 151 -20.15 10.51 7.41
N LYS A 152 -18.93 11.08 7.36
CA LYS A 152 -18.76 12.52 7.17
C LYS A 152 -19.30 12.98 5.81
N GLY A 153 -20.30 13.84 5.83
CA GLY A 153 -20.92 14.39 4.63
C GLY A 153 -22.11 13.58 4.09
N LEU A 154 -22.49 12.50 4.79
CA LEU A 154 -23.63 11.68 4.45
C LEU A 154 -24.81 12.01 5.37
N GLU A 155 -26.03 11.83 4.86
CA GLU A 155 -27.28 12.06 5.59
C GLU A 155 -28.12 10.78 5.61
N PHE A 156 -28.54 10.37 6.82
CA PHE A 156 -29.37 9.20 7.03
C PHE A 156 -30.62 9.59 7.83
N PRO A 157 -31.81 9.04 7.50
CA PRO A 157 -33.04 9.35 8.20
C PRO A 157 -33.06 8.88 9.66
N VAL A 158 -32.30 7.83 9.97
CA VAL A 158 -32.14 7.28 11.34
C VAL A 158 -30.68 6.90 11.56
N VAL A 159 -30.10 7.35 12.67
CA VAL A 159 -28.69 7.08 13.02
C VAL A 159 -28.63 6.56 14.45
N PHE A 160 -27.91 5.45 14.63
CA PHE A 160 -27.55 4.92 15.93
C PHE A 160 -26.04 5.08 16.16
N VAL A 161 -25.65 5.85 17.13
CA VAL A 161 -24.24 5.97 17.53
C VAL A 161 -24.00 5.00 18.68
N VAL A 162 -23.15 4.00 18.46
CA VAL A 162 -22.83 2.95 19.43
C VAL A 162 -21.40 3.12 19.94
N GLY A 163 -21.11 2.63 21.16
CA GLY A 163 -19.77 2.71 21.75
C GLY A 163 -19.34 4.12 22.15
N VAL A 164 -20.28 5.00 22.49
CA VAL A 164 -20.00 6.32 23.06
C VAL A 164 -19.80 6.13 24.56
N GLU A 165 -18.58 5.79 24.95
CA GLU A 165 -18.16 5.69 26.34
C GLU A 165 -17.32 6.92 26.69
N GLU A 166 -17.46 7.41 27.94
CA GLU A 166 -16.65 8.51 28.47
C GLU A 166 -15.22 8.07 28.75
#